data_1a1f834f57289333ec861630c28d46a1
#
_entry.id   1a1f834f57289333ec861630c28d46a1
#
_cell.length_a   1.000
_cell.length_b   1.000
_cell.length_c   1.000
_cell.angle_alpha   90.00
_cell.angle_beta   90.00
_cell.angle_gamma   90.00
#
_symmetry.space_group_name_H-M   'P 1'
#
loop_
_entity.id
_entity.type
_entity.pdbx_description
1 polymer ?
#
loop_
_entity_poly.entity_id
_entity_poly.type
_entity_poly.pdbx_seq_one_letter_code
_entity_poly.pdbx_strand_id
1 'polypeptide(L)'
;MKQLVIITVSILLVSVIGLRTYFTLVPPPEPTFQEALSDLMPDDIKGWRIKDHDMADSPEASSRVSDFLKFDDAIFRTYEQYDTAIGLYIAYWKPGTASYRWAGAHTPDTCWVVNGWTRNERAYSVPFSHAEREFEPAEFGVYEMNSNEQNVYFWHIVGGRAYSYKQTKVPNIFSALIDIKNFGLNLRKEQFFVRISSNKDFETLKSTEAMDQILEALYALNMDKKEVL
;
A
#
# COMPACT_ATOMS: atom_id res chain seq x y z
N MET A 1 -40.65 -8.51 20.73
CA MET A 1 -40.02 -8.13 19.43
C MET A 1 -39.89 -6.61 19.23
N LYS A 2 -40.97 -5.79 19.31
CA LYS A 2 -40.91 -4.34 19.10
C LYS A 2 -39.90 -3.60 20.02
N GLN A 3 -39.86 -3.91 21.32
CA GLN A 3 -38.93 -3.29 22.28
C GLN A 3 -37.48 -3.63 21.95
N LEU A 4 -37.18 -4.87 21.57
CA LEU A 4 -35.83 -5.29 21.20
C LEU A 4 -35.34 -4.52 19.94
N VAL A 5 -36.22 -4.37 18.93
CA VAL A 5 -35.90 -3.60 17.72
C VAL A 5 -35.63 -2.14 18.08
N ILE A 6 -36.45 -1.52 18.92
CA ILE A 6 -36.27 -0.13 19.35
C ILE A 6 -34.93 0.04 20.08
N ILE A 7 -34.60 -0.85 21.02
CA ILE A 7 -33.32 -0.80 21.75
C ILE A 7 -32.13 -0.94 20.77
N THR A 8 -32.20 -1.93 19.85
CA THR A 8 -31.12 -2.13 18.87
C THR A 8 -30.92 -0.90 17.98
N VAL A 9 -32.01 -0.34 17.44
CA VAL A 9 -31.95 0.87 16.60
C VAL A 9 -31.41 2.06 17.39
N SER A 10 -31.84 2.24 18.66
CA SER A 10 -31.33 3.30 19.51
C SER A 10 -29.84 3.19 19.78
N ILE A 11 -29.34 1.99 20.08
CA ILE A 11 -27.90 1.73 20.26
C ILE A 11 -27.13 2.06 18.99
N LEU A 12 -27.60 1.61 17.82
CA LEU A 12 -26.96 1.90 16.55
C LEU A 12 -26.92 3.41 16.27
N LEU A 13 -28.03 4.11 16.50
CA LEU A 13 -28.11 5.56 16.30
C LEU A 13 -27.13 6.31 17.20
N VAL A 14 -27.12 5.98 18.49
CA VAL A 14 -26.18 6.58 19.46
C VAL A 14 -24.72 6.29 19.06
N SER A 15 -24.44 5.08 18.62
CA SER A 15 -23.09 4.71 18.16
C SER A 15 -22.66 5.51 16.91
N VAL A 16 -23.55 5.67 15.94
CA VAL A 16 -23.27 6.47 14.73
C VAL A 16 -23.05 7.94 15.07
N ILE A 17 -23.93 8.52 15.91
CA ILE A 17 -23.79 9.91 16.36
C ILE A 17 -22.49 10.08 17.15
N GLY A 18 -22.21 9.20 18.10
CA GLY A 18 -20.97 9.23 18.89
C GLY A 18 -19.72 9.16 18.02
N LEU A 19 -19.69 8.23 17.04
CA LEU A 19 -18.58 8.10 16.12
C LEU A 19 -18.41 9.34 15.23
N ARG A 20 -19.49 9.87 14.70
CA ARG A 20 -19.47 11.10 13.91
C ARG A 20 -18.96 12.29 14.75
N THR A 21 -19.46 12.45 15.96
CA THR A 21 -19.01 13.48 16.89
C THR A 21 -17.52 13.35 17.19
N TYR A 22 -17.04 12.13 17.45
CA TYR A 22 -15.63 11.86 17.65
C TYR A 22 -14.78 12.32 16.46
N PHE A 23 -15.13 11.93 15.23
CA PHE A 23 -14.37 12.35 14.05
C PHE A 23 -14.47 13.85 13.73
N THR A 24 -15.50 14.53 14.22
CA THR A 24 -15.63 15.99 14.07
C THR A 24 -14.80 16.75 15.11
N LEU A 25 -14.76 16.26 16.35
CA LEU A 25 -14.12 16.97 17.47
C LEU A 25 -12.65 16.59 17.67
N VAL A 26 -12.27 15.39 17.26
CA VAL A 26 -10.91 14.90 17.41
C VAL A 26 -10.22 14.91 16.05
N PRO A 27 -9.30 15.85 15.79
CA PRO A 27 -8.57 15.89 14.53
C PRO A 27 -7.73 14.61 14.34
N PRO A 28 -7.39 14.23 13.11
CA PRO A 28 -6.45 13.15 12.88
C PRO A 28 -5.09 13.46 13.54
N PRO A 29 -4.33 12.43 13.94
CA PRO A 29 -2.97 12.64 14.42
C PRO A 29 -2.09 13.32 13.37
N GLU A 30 -1.08 14.04 13.81
CA GLU A 30 -0.06 14.58 12.91
C GLU A 30 0.68 13.43 12.20
N PRO A 31 1.03 13.60 10.92
CA PRO A 31 1.81 12.62 10.20
C PRO A 31 3.23 12.51 10.77
N THR A 32 3.75 11.29 10.85
CA THR A 32 5.14 11.06 11.27
C THR A 32 6.11 11.15 10.10
N PHE A 33 5.65 10.85 8.89
CA PHE A 33 6.40 11.00 7.66
C PHE A 33 6.20 12.41 7.09
N GLN A 34 7.31 13.14 6.85
CA GLN A 34 7.30 14.53 6.41
C GLN A 34 8.21 14.81 5.20
N GLU A 35 9.00 13.82 4.79
CA GLU A 35 9.89 13.92 3.64
C GLU A 35 9.10 13.71 2.34
N ALA A 36 9.64 14.18 1.21
CA ALA A 36 9.08 13.83 -0.09
C ALA A 36 9.56 12.41 -0.49
N LEU A 37 8.67 11.60 -1.02
CA LEU A 37 9.02 10.25 -1.49
C LEU A 37 10.09 10.28 -2.59
N SER A 38 10.08 11.32 -3.43
CA SER A 38 11.09 11.53 -4.48
C SER A 38 12.50 11.68 -3.92
N ASP A 39 12.62 12.34 -2.75
CA ASP A 39 13.92 12.65 -2.13
C ASP A 39 14.44 11.46 -1.32
N LEU A 40 13.52 10.65 -0.81
CA LEU A 40 13.87 9.46 -0.04
C LEU A 40 14.35 8.31 -0.93
N MET A 41 13.75 8.12 -2.11
CA MET A 41 14.07 7.00 -2.99
C MET A 41 15.33 7.29 -3.82
N PRO A 42 16.26 6.31 -3.99
CA PRO A 42 17.51 6.51 -4.72
C PRO A 42 17.25 7.00 -6.16
N ASP A 43 17.89 8.10 -6.53
CA ASP A 43 17.77 8.73 -7.85
C ASP A 43 19.07 8.71 -8.67
N ASP A 44 20.18 8.24 -8.07
CA ASP A 44 21.48 8.03 -8.73
C ASP A 44 22.10 6.70 -8.24
N ILE A 45 22.12 5.70 -9.09
CA ILE A 45 22.76 4.41 -8.85
C ILE A 45 23.68 4.11 -10.01
N LYS A 46 24.95 3.89 -9.72
CA LYS A 46 25.98 3.69 -10.74
C LYS A 46 25.63 2.58 -11.71
N GLY A 47 25.55 2.94 -13.00
CA GLY A 47 25.26 1.98 -14.08
C GLY A 47 23.78 1.65 -14.26
N TRP A 48 22.88 2.25 -13.50
CA TRP A 48 21.44 2.13 -13.67
C TRP A 48 20.86 3.39 -14.32
N ARG A 49 19.94 3.19 -15.25
CA ARG A 49 19.12 4.28 -15.79
C ARG A 49 17.88 4.43 -14.93
N ILE A 50 17.71 5.59 -14.31
CA ILE A 50 16.62 5.88 -13.40
C ILE A 50 15.69 6.87 -14.10
N LYS A 51 14.39 6.63 -14.01
CA LYS A 51 13.38 7.48 -14.61
C LYS A 51 12.12 7.53 -13.76
N ASP A 52 11.68 8.74 -13.44
CA ASP A 52 10.37 9.00 -12.86
C ASP A 52 9.30 9.04 -13.97
N HIS A 53 8.15 8.50 -13.66
CA HIS A 53 7.01 8.46 -14.55
C HIS A 53 5.82 9.20 -13.94
N ASP A 54 5.08 9.87 -14.79
CA ASP A 54 3.78 10.41 -14.40
C ASP A 54 2.79 9.28 -14.10
N MET A 55 1.81 9.55 -13.23
CA MET A 55 0.79 8.57 -12.85
C MET A 55 -0.18 8.25 -14.00
N ALA A 56 -0.17 9.05 -15.08
CA ALA A 56 -0.94 8.85 -16.30
C ALA A 56 -0.30 9.61 -17.47
N ASP A 57 -0.76 9.31 -18.69
CA ASP A 57 -0.19 9.79 -19.96
C ASP A 57 -0.42 11.30 -20.23
N SER A 58 -1.20 11.98 -19.39
CA SER A 58 -1.39 13.43 -19.50
C SER A 58 -1.55 14.10 -18.13
N PRO A 59 -1.25 15.42 -18.00
CA PRO A 59 -1.44 16.15 -16.75
C PRO A 59 -2.88 16.09 -16.22
N GLU A 60 -3.88 16.16 -17.12
CA GLU A 60 -5.29 16.08 -16.74
C GLU A 60 -5.70 14.68 -16.29
N ALA A 61 -5.12 13.64 -16.89
CA ALA A 61 -5.32 12.26 -16.46
C ALA A 61 -4.62 11.99 -15.14
N SER A 62 -3.41 12.50 -14.94
CA SER A 62 -2.67 12.43 -13.67
C SER A 62 -3.43 13.12 -12.54
N SER A 63 -3.99 14.32 -12.79
CA SER A 63 -4.84 15.01 -11.80
C SER A 63 -6.07 14.17 -11.43
N ARG A 64 -6.79 13.60 -12.42
CA ARG A 64 -7.94 12.73 -12.15
C ARG A 64 -7.58 11.48 -11.36
N VAL A 65 -6.43 10.88 -11.66
CA VAL A 65 -5.90 9.74 -10.89
C VAL A 65 -5.63 10.19 -9.45
N SER A 66 -4.92 11.29 -9.24
CA SER A 66 -4.65 11.84 -7.91
C SER A 66 -5.94 12.17 -7.15
N ASP A 67 -6.91 12.81 -7.78
CA ASP A 67 -8.20 13.17 -7.18
C ASP A 67 -9.02 11.94 -6.79
N PHE A 68 -8.98 10.90 -7.62
CA PHE A 68 -9.65 9.64 -7.34
C PHE A 68 -8.94 8.87 -6.22
N LEU A 69 -7.62 8.81 -6.26
CA LEU A 69 -6.80 8.02 -5.35
C LEU A 69 -6.54 8.75 -4.02
N LYS A 70 -6.67 10.08 -4.01
CA LYS A 70 -6.52 10.95 -2.83
C LYS A 70 -5.22 10.75 -2.05
N PHE A 71 -4.13 10.38 -2.72
CA PHE A 71 -2.84 10.32 -2.04
C PHE A 71 -2.30 11.73 -1.78
N ASP A 72 -1.56 11.89 -0.70
CA ASP A 72 -0.87 13.13 -0.34
C ASP A 72 0.48 13.25 -1.03
N ASP A 73 1.13 12.11 -1.32
CA ASP A 73 2.36 12.01 -2.10
C ASP A 73 2.42 10.67 -2.83
N ALA A 74 3.07 10.63 -3.99
CA ALA A 74 3.30 9.38 -4.72
C ALA A 74 4.47 9.48 -5.67
N ILE A 75 5.16 8.37 -5.87
CA ILE A 75 6.25 8.21 -6.83
C ILE A 75 6.05 6.94 -7.66
N PHE A 76 6.33 7.04 -8.95
CA PHE A 76 6.52 5.89 -9.81
C PHE A 76 7.87 6.04 -10.52
N ARG A 77 8.86 5.23 -10.10
CA ARG A 77 10.23 5.27 -10.57
C ARG A 77 10.64 3.92 -11.15
N THR A 78 11.31 3.92 -12.31
CA THR A 78 11.90 2.71 -12.87
C THR A 78 13.42 2.78 -12.81
N TYR A 79 14.02 1.63 -12.56
CA TYR A 79 15.45 1.40 -12.54
C TYR A 79 15.75 0.34 -13.57
N GLU A 80 16.59 0.64 -14.55
CA GLU A 80 16.88 -0.22 -15.68
C GLU A 80 18.39 -0.41 -15.86
N GLN A 81 18.80 -1.67 -15.96
CA GLN A 81 20.17 -2.03 -16.28
C GLN A 81 20.17 -3.29 -17.16
N TYR A 82 20.77 -3.23 -18.34
CA TYR A 82 20.78 -4.30 -19.34
C TYR A 82 19.35 -4.79 -19.66
N ASP A 83 19.04 -6.04 -19.31
CA ASP A 83 17.76 -6.69 -19.50
C ASP A 83 16.89 -6.72 -18.21
N THR A 84 17.37 -6.08 -17.15
CA THR A 84 16.69 -6.01 -15.86
C THR A 84 15.97 -4.66 -15.72
N ALA A 85 14.70 -4.73 -15.37
CA ALA A 85 13.89 -3.56 -15.05
C ALA A 85 13.20 -3.74 -13.69
N ILE A 86 13.31 -2.74 -12.82
CA ILE A 86 12.63 -2.68 -11.52
C ILE A 86 11.71 -1.47 -11.55
N GLY A 87 10.43 -1.69 -11.34
CA GLY A 87 9.44 -0.62 -11.17
C GLY A 87 9.10 -0.47 -9.69
N LEU A 88 9.32 0.71 -9.14
CA LEU A 88 8.95 1.07 -7.78
C LEU A 88 7.80 2.06 -7.83
N TYR A 89 6.67 1.70 -7.21
CA TYR A 89 5.53 2.58 -7.00
C TYR A 89 5.25 2.70 -5.51
N ILE A 90 5.17 3.94 -5.02
CA ILE A 90 4.79 4.23 -3.64
C ILE A 90 3.71 5.29 -3.67
N ALA A 91 2.65 5.08 -2.88
CA ALA A 91 1.64 6.09 -2.61
C ALA A 91 1.50 6.25 -1.09
N TYR A 92 1.36 7.49 -0.64
CA TYR A 92 1.30 7.87 0.76
C TYR A 92 0.00 8.63 1.07
N TRP A 93 -0.61 8.29 2.19
CA TRP A 93 -1.77 8.99 2.74
C TRP A 93 -1.51 9.39 4.18
N LYS A 94 -1.65 10.68 4.46
CA LYS A 94 -1.65 11.22 5.81
C LYS A 94 -2.83 10.69 6.62
N PRO A 95 -2.72 10.67 7.97
CA PRO A 95 -3.89 10.42 8.80
C PRO A 95 -5.03 11.38 8.44
N GLY A 96 -6.22 10.85 8.22
CA GLY A 96 -7.40 11.63 7.84
C GLY A 96 -7.74 11.64 6.35
N THR A 97 -6.79 11.37 5.45
CA THR A 97 -7.00 11.50 4.00
C THR A 97 -7.79 10.32 3.42
N ALA A 98 -7.37 9.09 3.69
CA ALA A 98 -8.03 7.91 3.10
C ALA A 98 -8.29 6.81 4.12
N SER A 99 -9.36 6.04 3.89
CA SER A 99 -9.59 4.83 4.63
C SER A 99 -8.63 3.73 4.16
N TYR A 100 -8.14 2.88 5.07
CA TYR A 100 -7.26 1.77 4.69
C TYR A 100 -7.93 0.76 3.73
N ARG A 101 -9.26 0.69 3.70
CA ARG A 101 -9.99 -0.12 2.72
C ARG A 101 -10.04 0.51 1.34
N TRP A 102 -10.01 1.85 1.27
CA TRP A 102 -9.99 2.56 0.00
C TRP A 102 -8.60 2.52 -0.64
N ALA A 103 -7.55 2.72 0.16
CA ALA A 103 -6.17 2.59 -0.30
C ALA A 103 -5.89 1.19 -0.90
N GLY A 104 -6.59 0.16 -0.42
CA GLY A 104 -6.54 -1.19 -0.98
C GLY A 104 -7.07 -1.37 -2.40
N ALA A 105 -7.78 -0.39 -2.96
CA ALA A 105 -8.20 -0.44 -4.36
C ALA A 105 -7.03 -0.33 -5.37
N HIS A 106 -5.83 0.03 -4.88
CA HIS A 106 -4.61 0.20 -5.71
C HIS A 106 -3.81 -1.07 -5.94
N THR A 107 -4.29 -2.21 -5.44
CA THR A 107 -3.56 -3.47 -5.64
C THR A 107 -3.45 -3.84 -7.11
N PRO A 108 -2.37 -4.52 -7.54
CA PRO A 108 -2.27 -5.09 -8.88
C PRO A 108 -3.45 -6.01 -9.22
N ASP A 109 -3.99 -6.71 -8.22
CA ASP A 109 -5.18 -7.55 -8.36
C ASP A 109 -6.41 -6.80 -8.89
N THR A 110 -6.48 -5.50 -8.66
CA THR A 110 -7.58 -4.65 -9.14
C THR A 110 -7.12 -3.83 -10.36
N CYS A 111 -6.12 -2.96 -10.18
CA CYS A 111 -5.74 -2.00 -11.21
C CYS A 111 -5.14 -2.67 -12.45
N TRP A 112 -4.25 -3.64 -12.29
CA TRP A 112 -3.61 -4.27 -13.43
C TRP A 112 -4.57 -5.19 -14.17
N VAL A 113 -5.34 -6.00 -13.44
CA VAL A 113 -6.32 -6.92 -14.04
C VAL A 113 -7.39 -6.16 -14.84
N VAL A 114 -7.90 -5.04 -14.30
CA VAL A 114 -8.86 -4.19 -15.04
C VAL A 114 -8.24 -3.57 -16.29
N ASN A 115 -6.93 -3.34 -16.30
CA ASN A 115 -6.18 -2.82 -17.44
C ASN A 115 -5.62 -3.91 -18.37
N GLY A 116 -6.12 -5.16 -18.28
CA GLY A 116 -5.85 -6.22 -19.23
C GLY A 116 -4.69 -7.15 -18.87
N TRP A 117 -4.11 -7.02 -17.68
CA TRP A 117 -3.13 -7.98 -17.20
C TRP A 117 -3.82 -9.26 -16.72
N THR A 118 -3.24 -10.40 -17.02
CA THR A 118 -3.62 -11.70 -16.48
C THR A 118 -2.81 -11.99 -15.24
N ARG A 119 -3.48 -12.36 -14.14
CA ARG A 119 -2.81 -12.81 -12.93
C ARG A 119 -2.58 -14.31 -12.98
N ASN A 120 -1.32 -14.73 -13.11
CA ASN A 120 -0.91 -16.13 -13.21
C ASN A 120 -0.68 -16.77 -11.83
N GLU A 121 -0.15 -15.99 -10.86
CA GLU A 121 0.14 -16.46 -9.51
C GLU A 121 -0.29 -15.44 -8.46
N ARG A 122 -0.59 -15.94 -7.24
CA ARG A 122 -0.93 -15.10 -6.10
C ARG A 122 -0.60 -15.79 -4.77
N ALA A 123 0.19 -15.13 -3.95
CA ALA A 123 0.49 -15.54 -2.58
C ALA A 123 0.25 -14.38 -1.60
N TYR A 124 -0.16 -14.73 -0.39
CA TYR A 124 -0.53 -13.77 0.66
C TYR A 124 0.40 -13.90 1.86
N SER A 125 0.75 -12.78 2.47
CA SER A 125 1.56 -12.74 3.68
C SER A 125 2.88 -13.52 3.53
N VAL A 126 3.56 -13.28 2.42
CA VAL A 126 4.85 -13.91 2.11
C VAL A 126 5.93 -13.29 2.99
N PRO A 127 6.69 -14.07 3.76
CA PRO A 127 7.83 -13.54 4.49
C PRO A 127 8.81 -12.84 3.54
N PHE A 128 9.28 -11.69 3.96
CA PHE A 128 10.20 -10.89 3.17
C PHE A 128 11.34 -10.38 4.05
N SER A 129 12.57 -10.61 3.63
CA SER A 129 13.75 -10.21 4.38
C SER A 129 14.88 -9.77 3.43
N HIS A 130 15.67 -8.82 3.89
CA HIS A 130 16.87 -8.35 3.20
C HIS A 130 17.93 -7.90 4.21
N ALA A 131 19.20 -8.22 3.98
CA ALA A 131 20.33 -7.82 4.81
C ALA A 131 20.10 -8.04 6.33
N GLU A 132 19.67 -9.25 6.71
CA GLU A 132 19.37 -9.66 8.10
C GLU A 132 18.20 -8.92 8.76
N ARG A 133 17.49 -8.05 8.04
CA ARG A 133 16.28 -7.38 8.52
C ARG A 133 15.03 -8.04 7.97
N GLU A 134 14.01 -8.16 8.80
CA GLU A 134 12.68 -8.63 8.40
C GLU A 134 11.78 -7.45 8.11
N PHE A 135 11.16 -7.48 6.93
CA PHE A 135 10.05 -6.59 6.59
C PHE A 135 8.72 -7.14 7.10
N GLU A 136 7.72 -6.28 7.19
CA GLU A 136 6.33 -6.74 7.22
C GLU A 136 6.06 -7.69 6.04
N PRO A 137 5.22 -8.73 6.23
CA PRO A 137 4.99 -9.72 5.19
C PRO A 137 4.38 -9.09 3.93
N ALA A 138 4.93 -9.46 2.79
CA ALA A 138 4.50 -8.99 1.48
C ALA A 138 3.28 -9.74 0.94
N GLU A 139 2.58 -9.11 0.02
CA GLU A 139 1.71 -9.78 -0.93
C GLU A 139 2.51 -10.01 -2.22
N PHE A 140 2.36 -11.17 -2.85
CA PHE A 140 3.08 -11.52 -4.08
C PHE A 140 2.11 -11.93 -5.19
N GLY A 141 2.45 -11.62 -6.42
CA GLY A 141 1.76 -12.13 -7.59
C GLY A 141 2.62 -12.06 -8.85
N VAL A 142 2.31 -12.94 -9.79
CA VAL A 142 2.87 -12.91 -11.15
C VAL A 142 1.77 -12.46 -12.10
N TYR A 143 2.06 -11.43 -12.87
CA TYR A 143 1.11 -10.82 -13.80
C TYR A 143 1.71 -10.78 -15.19
N GLU A 144 0.90 -11.02 -16.23
CA GLU A 144 1.32 -11.07 -17.62
C GLU A 144 0.42 -10.22 -18.51
N MET A 145 1.01 -9.48 -19.42
CA MET A 145 0.32 -8.79 -20.52
C MET A 145 1.21 -8.76 -21.76
N ASN A 146 0.67 -9.23 -22.90
CA ASN A 146 1.40 -9.27 -24.20
C ASN A 146 2.76 -9.94 -24.10
N SER A 147 2.85 -11.11 -23.43
CA SER A 147 4.07 -11.85 -23.16
C SER A 147 5.11 -11.10 -22.31
N ASN A 148 4.72 -10.02 -21.69
CA ASN A 148 5.52 -9.34 -20.68
C ASN A 148 5.05 -9.80 -19.30
N GLU A 149 5.88 -10.61 -18.63
CA GLU A 149 5.62 -11.11 -17.29
C GLU A 149 6.31 -10.23 -16.25
N GLN A 150 5.60 -9.99 -15.15
CA GLN A 150 6.08 -9.19 -14.03
C GLN A 150 5.89 -9.95 -12.72
N ASN A 151 6.97 -10.11 -11.98
CA ASN A 151 6.97 -10.53 -10.59
C ASN A 151 6.71 -9.32 -9.72
N VAL A 152 5.67 -9.34 -8.89
CA VAL A 152 5.20 -8.17 -8.15
C VAL A 152 5.09 -8.48 -6.67
N TYR A 153 5.89 -7.76 -5.87
CA TYR A 153 5.74 -7.69 -4.42
C TYR A 153 5.08 -6.37 -4.05
N PHE A 154 4.13 -6.43 -3.15
CA PHE A 154 3.51 -5.20 -2.68
C PHE A 154 3.07 -5.29 -1.21
N TRP A 155 3.04 -4.13 -0.58
CA TRP A 155 2.63 -3.94 0.80
C TRP A 155 1.61 -2.81 0.86
N HIS A 156 0.64 -2.96 1.73
CA HIS A 156 -0.14 -1.86 2.22
C HIS A 156 0.13 -1.72 3.72
N ILE A 157 0.91 -0.74 4.10
CA ILE A 157 1.31 -0.49 5.48
C ILE A 157 0.34 0.51 6.09
N VAL A 158 -0.27 0.16 7.21
CA VAL A 158 -1.23 0.99 7.95
C VAL A 158 -0.70 1.18 9.37
N GLY A 159 -0.18 2.36 9.67
CA GLY A 159 0.43 2.65 10.96
C GLY A 159 1.58 1.71 11.34
N GLY A 160 2.42 1.36 10.36
CA GLY A 160 3.57 0.49 10.52
C GLY A 160 3.25 -1.01 10.61
N ARG A 161 2.09 -1.46 10.10
CA ARG A 161 1.73 -2.89 10.02
C ARG A 161 1.16 -3.23 8.65
N ALA A 162 1.49 -4.39 8.10
CA ALA A 162 0.94 -4.85 6.84
C ALA A 162 -0.55 -5.17 6.95
N TYR A 163 -1.34 -4.59 6.05
CA TYR A 163 -2.74 -4.91 5.85
C TYR A 163 -2.85 -6.05 4.84
N SER A 164 -3.35 -7.22 5.27
CA SER A 164 -3.48 -8.38 4.38
C SER A 164 -4.81 -8.40 3.65
N TYR A 165 -4.76 -8.62 2.34
CA TYR A 165 -5.94 -8.76 1.48
C TYR A 165 -6.53 -10.16 1.43
N LYS A 166 -5.96 -11.13 2.14
CA LYS A 166 -6.47 -12.51 2.20
C LYS A 166 -7.93 -12.62 2.66
N GLN A 167 -8.39 -11.65 3.45
CA GLN A 167 -9.70 -11.66 4.09
C GLN A 167 -10.78 -10.85 3.35
N THR A 168 -10.51 -10.31 2.17
CA THR A 168 -11.43 -9.41 1.44
C THR A 168 -12.62 -10.10 0.78
N LYS A 169 -13.01 -11.29 1.25
CA LYS A 169 -14.35 -11.80 0.98
C LYS A 169 -15.33 -10.97 1.80
N VAL A 170 -16.27 -10.33 1.13
CA VAL A 170 -17.38 -9.48 1.65
C VAL A 170 -17.20 -8.98 3.08
N PRO A 171 -16.96 -7.67 3.28
CA PRO A 171 -16.81 -7.11 4.62
C PRO A 171 -18.00 -7.49 5.50
N ASN A 172 -17.74 -8.23 6.58
CA ASN A 172 -18.73 -8.51 7.60
C ASN A 172 -18.35 -7.79 8.89
N ILE A 173 -19.26 -7.75 9.85
CA ILE A 173 -19.03 -7.05 11.12
C ILE A 173 -17.82 -7.57 11.88
N PHE A 174 -17.53 -8.89 11.80
CA PHE A 174 -16.40 -9.48 12.47
C PHE A 174 -15.07 -9.05 11.82
N SER A 175 -14.99 -9.01 10.49
CA SER A 175 -13.80 -8.49 9.82
C SER A 175 -13.57 -7.02 10.14
N ALA A 176 -14.63 -6.21 10.26
CA ALA A 176 -14.52 -4.83 10.66
C ALA A 176 -13.98 -4.66 12.10
N LEU A 177 -14.42 -5.51 13.03
CA LEU A 177 -13.92 -5.50 14.41
C LEU A 177 -12.45 -5.95 14.50
N ILE A 178 -12.05 -6.93 13.70
CA ILE A 178 -10.65 -7.37 13.59
C ILE A 178 -9.79 -6.25 13.03
N ASP A 179 -10.24 -5.58 11.98
CA ASP A 179 -9.53 -4.44 11.41
C ASP A 179 -9.37 -3.31 12.44
N ILE A 180 -10.43 -2.97 13.18
CA ILE A 180 -10.35 -1.96 14.24
C ILE A 180 -9.38 -2.37 15.36
N LYS A 181 -9.36 -3.65 15.72
CA LYS A 181 -8.41 -4.17 16.72
C LYS A 181 -6.96 -4.04 16.24
N ASN A 182 -6.68 -4.37 14.98
CA ASN A 182 -5.33 -4.42 14.44
C ASN A 182 -4.80 -3.04 14.01
N PHE A 183 -5.66 -2.22 13.42
CA PHE A 183 -5.29 -0.94 12.78
C PHE A 183 -5.91 0.28 13.45
N GLY A 184 -6.77 0.08 14.43
CA GLY A 184 -7.51 1.17 15.07
C GLY A 184 -8.69 1.67 14.23
N LEU A 185 -9.26 2.80 14.66
CA LEU A 185 -10.33 3.44 13.92
C LEU A 185 -9.81 3.92 12.57
N ASN A 186 -10.62 3.75 11.54
CA ASN A 186 -10.33 4.19 10.19
C ASN A 186 -9.98 5.69 10.13
N LEU A 187 -9.21 6.13 9.15
CA LEU A 187 -8.76 7.52 9.01
C LEU A 187 -7.87 8.05 10.16
N ARG A 188 -7.27 7.19 10.98
CA ARG A 188 -6.46 7.62 12.13
C ARG A 188 -4.98 7.25 12.03
N LYS A 189 -4.61 6.57 10.97
CA LYS A 189 -3.24 6.12 10.73
C LYS A 189 -2.76 6.62 9.38
N GLU A 190 -1.47 6.93 9.29
CA GLU A 190 -0.82 7.12 7.99
C GLU A 190 -0.68 5.78 7.27
N GLN A 191 -0.61 5.83 5.96
CA GLN A 191 -0.59 4.64 5.14
C GLN A 191 0.40 4.78 4.01
N PHE A 192 1.06 3.69 3.69
CA PHE A 192 1.89 3.55 2.49
C PHE A 192 1.41 2.35 1.69
N PHE A 193 1.22 2.53 0.41
CA PHE A 193 1.15 1.42 -0.53
C PHE A 193 2.45 1.37 -1.30
N VAL A 194 3.19 0.28 -1.18
CA VAL A 194 4.48 0.07 -1.84
C VAL A 194 4.35 -1.11 -2.78
N ARG A 195 4.82 -0.95 -4.01
CA ARG A 195 4.87 -2.02 -5.00
C ARG A 195 6.22 -2.03 -5.69
N ILE A 196 6.87 -3.19 -5.68
CA ILE A 196 8.06 -3.49 -6.48
C ILE A 196 7.64 -4.48 -7.54
N SER A 197 7.86 -4.16 -8.80
CA SER A 197 7.59 -5.03 -9.95
C SER A 197 8.84 -5.22 -10.79
N SER A 198 9.05 -6.41 -11.34
CA SER A 198 10.21 -6.68 -12.20
C SER A 198 9.95 -7.82 -13.16
N ASN A 199 10.66 -7.78 -14.30
CA ASN A 199 10.75 -8.88 -15.25
C ASN A 199 11.71 -10.01 -14.79
N LYS A 200 12.30 -9.88 -13.61
CA LYS A 200 13.16 -10.88 -12.96
C LYS A 200 12.53 -11.34 -11.66
N ASP A 201 12.89 -12.56 -11.23
CA ASP A 201 12.54 -13.03 -9.90
C ASP A 201 13.31 -12.27 -8.82
N PHE A 202 12.76 -12.29 -7.60
CA PHE A 202 13.30 -11.51 -6.49
C PHE A 202 14.68 -12.01 -6.01
N GLU A 203 14.97 -13.31 -6.12
CA GLU A 203 16.26 -13.84 -5.71
C GLU A 203 17.38 -13.31 -6.60
N THR A 204 17.10 -13.16 -7.91
CA THR A 204 18.01 -12.50 -8.85
C THR A 204 18.22 -11.03 -8.50
N LEU A 205 17.15 -10.32 -8.13
CA LEU A 205 17.19 -8.88 -7.81
C LEU A 205 17.91 -8.56 -6.50
N LYS A 206 17.83 -9.42 -5.48
CA LYS A 206 18.45 -9.21 -4.16
C LYS A 206 19.95 -8.88 -4.22
N SER A 207 20.65 -9.40 -5.23
CA SER A 207 22.07 -9.18 -5.42
C SER A 207 22.41 -7.88 -6.16
N THR A 208 21.41 -7.13 -6.59
CA THR A 208 21.62 -5.89 -7.35
C THR A 208 21.72 -4.69 -6.43
N GLU A 209 22.64 -3.76 -6.75
CA GLU A 209 22.80 -2.50 -6.00
C GLU A 209 21.51 -1.68 -5.96
N ALA A 210 20.73 -1.69 -7.03
CA ALA A 210 19.46 -0.95 -7.07
C ALA A 210 18.46 -1.52 -6.07
N MET A 211 18.31 -2.84 -5.99
CA MET A 211 17.38 -3.44 -5.03
C MET A 211 17.84 -3.20 -3.60
N ASP A 212 19.13 -3.29 -3.32
CA ASP A 212 19.70 -3.01 -2.01
C ASP A 212 19.38 -1.59 -1.54
N GLN A 213 19.68 -0.59 -2.38
CA GLN A 213 19.40 0.82 -2.06
C GLN A 213 17.91 1.12 -1.95
N ILE A 214 17.05 0.53 -2.80
CA ILE A 214 15.60 0.66 -2.70
C ILE A 214 15.11 0.11 -1.35
N LEU A 215 15.54 -1.09 -0.97
CA LEU A 215 15.09 -1.73 0.26
C LEU A 215 15.59 -0.98 1.50
N GLU A 216 16.83 -0.46 1.49
CA GLU A 216 17.32 0.41 2.56
C GLU A 216 16.45 1.68 2.70
N ALA A 217 16.09 2.32 1.60
CA ALA A 217 15.21 3.48 1.64
C ALA A 217 13.80 3.15 2.17
N LEU A 218 13.27 1.97 1.86
CA LEU A 218 11.95 1.54 2.33
C LEU A 218 11.87 1.32 3.85
N TYR A 219 12.97 1.11 4.55
CA TYR A 219 12.97 1.04 6.02
C TYR A 219 12.52 2.35 6.65
N ALA A 220 12.81 3.50 6.03
CA ALA A 220 12.34 4.80 6.51
C ALA A 220 10.80 4.94 6.50
N LEU A 221 10.09 4.09 5.76
CA LEU A 221 8.63 4.04 5.72
C LEU A 221 8.01 3.16 6.82
N ASN A 222 8.77 2.79 7.85
CA ASN A 222 8.34 1.88 8.92
C ASN A 222 7.80 0.53 8.40
N MET A 223 8.46 -0.03 7.39
CA MET A 223 8.12 -1.33 6.80
C MET A 223 8.79 -2.50 7.51
N ASP A 224 9.61 -2.24 8.51
CA ASP A 224 10.23 -3.25 9.36
C ASP A 224 9.21 -3.98 10.23
N LYS A 225 9.35 -5.29 10.30
CA LYS A 225 8.50 -6.12 11.18
C LYS A 225 8.75 -5.75 12.63
N LYS A 226 7.76 -5.15 13.28
CA LYS A 226 7.84 -4.82 14.71
C LYS A 226 7.64 -6.08 15.53
N GLU A 227 8.57 -6.35 16.45
CA GLU A 227 8.35 -7.36 17.47
C GLU A 227 7.07 -7.00 18.23
N VAL A 228 6.16 -7.96 18.30
CA VAL A 228 4.94 -7.82 19.11
C VAL A 228 5.37 -8.02 20.57
N LEU A 229 5.54 -6.92 21.28
CA LEU A 229 5.73 -6.91 22.73
C LEU A 229 4.45 -7.36 23.44
#